data_9b804d74c54941fd1ce389305b8826f1
#
_entry.id   9b804d74c54941fd1ce389305b8826f1
#
_cell.length_a   1.000
_cell.length_b   1.000
_cell.length_c   1.000
_cell.angle_alpha   90.00
_cell.angle_beta   90.00
_cell.angle_gamma   90.00
#
_symmetry.space_group_name_H-M   'P 1'
#
loop_
_entity.id
_entity.type
_entity.pdbx_description
1 polymer ?
#
loop_
_entity_poly.entity_id
_entity_poly.type
_entity_poly.pdbx_seq_one_letter_code
_entity_poly.pdbx_strand_id
1 'polypeptide(L)'
;NTNSKYYKKKFFLLNFLKLKEVTTKSKIQVVRLDDFMNKNNIKKLDLLKIDTEGFEYNAIKSVGSRIYDIKLIHIEHHFDDMIIKNYTLSDIHEYLKNKGFIKFFKIKIKFRKSFEYLYINKNFKI
;
A
#
# COMPACT_ATOMS: atom_id res chain seq x y z
N ASN A 1 3.50 -6.13 11.63
CA ASN A 1 3.62 -5.18 12.74
C ASN A 1 3.06 -5.79 14.02
N THR A 2 3.97 -6.24 14.91
CA THR A 2 3.64 -6.97 16.14
C THR A 2 2.84 -6.14 17.16
N ASN A 3 2.82 -4.82 17.02
CA ASN A 3 2.10 -3.90 17.91
C ASN A 3 0.65 -3.67 17.52
N SER A 4 0.20 -4.15 16.36
CA SER A 4 -1.18 -3.97 15.92
C SER A 4 -2.16 -4.72 16.82
N LYS A 5 -3.38 -4.19 16.98
CA LYS A 5 -4.46 -4.88 17.73
C LYS A 5 -4.79 -6.25 17.13
N TYR A 6 -4.68 -6.38 15.80
CA TYR A 6 -4.88 -7.65 15.10
C TYR A 6 -3.87 -8.70 15.53
N TYR A 7 -2.57 -8.35 15.52
CA TYR A 7 -1.51 -9.24 15.92
C TYR A 7 -1.69 -9.71 17.38
N LYS A 8 -2.00 -8.76 18.29
CA LYS A 8 -2.24 -9.08 19.70
C LYS A 8 -3.41 -10.04 19.89
N LYS A 9 -4.53 -9.84 19.19
CA LYS A 9 -5.69 -10.76 19.23
C LYS A 9 -5.35 -12.13 18.66
N LYS A 10 -4.65 -12.18 17.53
CA LYS A 10 -4.20 -13.45 16.93
C LYS A 10 -3.27 -14.20 17.87
N PHE A 11 -2.31 -13.50 18.46
CA PHE A 11 -1.37 -14.09 19.42
C PHE A 11 -2.09 -14.65 20.65
N PHE A 12 -3.05 -13.92 21.20
CA PHE A 12 -3.88 -14.39 22.32
C PHE A 12 -4.65 -15.66 21.95
N LEU A 13 -5.28 -15.71 20.78
CA LEU A 13 -6.02 -16.87 20.31
C LEU A 13 -5.13 -18.09 20.11
N LEU A 14 -3.95 -17.91 19.51
CA LEU A 14 -2.98 -18.98 19.29
C LEU A 14 -2.47 -19.57 20.62
N ASN A 15 -2.19 -18.71 21.60
CA ASN A 15 -1.79 -19.15 22.94
C ASN A 15 -2.91 -19.90 23.64
N PHE A 16 -4.16 -19.42 23.53
CA PHE A 16 -5.33 -20.09 24.11
C PHE A 16 -5.54 -21.49 23.51
N LEU A 17 -5.32 -21.64 22.20
CA LEU A 17 -5.42 -22.92 21.49
C LEU A 17 -4.15 -23.79 21.64
N LYS A 18 -3.16 -23.35 22.45
CA LYS A 18 -1.86 -24.02 22.60
C LYS A 18 -1.12 -24.29 21.28
N LEU A 19 -1.41 -23.51 20.26
CA LEU A 19 -0.74 -23.58 18.97
C LEU A 19 0.59 -22.81 19.05
N LYS A 20 1.67 -23.45 18.63
CA LYS A 20 2.96 -22.76 18.53
C LYS A 20 2.90 -21.72 17.42
N GLU A 21 3.14 -20.46 17.77
CA GLU A 21 3.32 -19.43 16.77
C GLU A 21 4.71 -19.57 16.16
N VAL A 22 4.76 -19.87 14.88
CA VAL A 22 6.02 -19.88 14.13
C VAL A 22 6.22 -18.49 13.55
N THR A 23 6.84 -17.59 14.32
CA THR A 23 7.31 -16.30 13.81
C THR A 23 8.78 -16.44 13.43
N THR A 24 9.06 -16.27 12.13
CA THR A 24 10.43 -16.17 11.63
C THR A 24 10.78 -14.70 11.38
N LYS A 25 11.94 -14.28 11.84
CA LYS A 25 12.51 -12.97 11.51
C LYS A 25 13.51 -13.16 10.38
N SER A 26 13.29 -12.49 9.27
CA SER A 26 14.23 -12.43 8.16
C SER A 26 14.67 -10.99 7.90
N LYS A 27 15.92 -10.80 7.53
CA LYS A 27 16.40 -9.53 7.00
C LYS A 27 16.06 -9.48 5.52
N ILE A 28 15.38 -8.42 5.09
CA ILE A 28 15.07 -8.16 3.69
C ILE A 28 15.74 -6.87 3.27
N GLN A 29 16.20 -6.83 2.02
CA GLN A 29 16.67 -5.59 1.42
C GLN A 29 15.46 -4.78 0.95
N VAL A 30 15.37 -3.53 1.40
CA VAL A 30 14.34 -2.59 0.95
C VAL A 30 14.98 -1.63 -0.05
N VAL A 31 14.32 -1.45 -1.19
CA VAL A 31 14.75 -0.52 -2.23
C VAL A 31 13.63 0.48 -2.51
N ARG A 32 13.99 1.67 -2.96
CA ARG A 32 13.02 2.64 -3.46
C ARG A 32 12.51 2.18 -4.83
N LEU A 33 11.25 2.49 -5.13
CA LEU A 33 10.66 2.05 -6.40
C LEU A 33 11.27 2.79 -7.61
N ASP A 34 11.60 4.07 -7.46
CA ASP A 34 12.29 4.84 -8.51
C ASP A 34 13.67 4.26 -8.83
N ASP A 35 14.46 3.89 -7.81
CA ASP A 35 15.76 3.24 -8.00
C ASP A 35 15.61 1.87 -8.68
N PHE A 36 14.60 1.08 -8.27
CA PHE A 36 14.31 -0.20 -8.90
C PHE A 36 13.94 -0.05 -10.37
N MET A 37 13.07 0.92 -10.71
CA MET A 37 12.70 1.21 -12.08
C MET A 37 13.90 1.62 -12.93
N ASN A 38 14.76 2.49 -12.38
CA ASN A 38 15.96 2.95 -13.09
C ASN A 38 16.95 1.81 -13.32
N LYS A 39 17.27 1.03 -12.27
CA LYS A 39 18.19 -0.11 -12.34
C LYS A 39 17.76 -1.17 -13.37
N ASN A 40 16.46 -1.38 -13.50
CA ASN A 40 15.89 -2.39 -14.41
C ASN A 40 15.42 -1.79 -15.76
N ASN A 41 15.77 -0.54 -16.07
CA ASN A 41 15.38 0.14 -17.31
C ASN A 41 13.87 0.14 -17.58
N ILE A 42 13.04 0.12 -16.53
CA ILE A 42 11.59 0.19 -16.65
C ILE A 42 11.21 1.62 -17.00
N LYS A 43 10.73 1.84 -18.22
CA LYS A 43 10.37 3.18 -18.70
C LYS A 43 9.00 3.63 -18.24
N LYS A 44 8.02 2.73 -18.24
CA LYS A 44 6.62 2.99 -17.87
C LYS A 44 6.03 1.81 -17.12
N LEU A 45 5.03 2.08 -16.29
CA LEU A 45 4.22 1.07 -15.63
C LEU A 45 2.73 1.29 -16.00
N ASP A 46 2.09 0.25 -16.50
CA ASP A 46 0.64 0.30 -16.74
C ASP A 46 -0.15 0.27 -15.44
N LEU A 47 0.29 -0.53 -14.48
CA LEU A 47 -0.34 -0.67 -13.18
C LEU A 47 0.71 -0.82 -12.06
N LEU A 48 0.59 0.01 -11.04
CA LEU A 48 1.25 -0.16 -9.75
C LEU A 48 0.21 -0.55 -8.71
N LYS A 49 0.20 -1.83 -8.29
CA LYS A 49 -0.59 -2.27 -7.14
C LYS A 49 0.24 -2.14 -5.86
N ILE A 50 -0.36 -1.53 -4.84
CA ILE A 50 0.24 -1.34 -3.51
C ILE A 50 -0.70 -1.91 -2.46
N ASP A 51 -0.20 -2.90 -1.72
CA ASP A 51 -0.87 -3.59 -0.62
C ASP A 51 0.22 -3.97 0.38
N THR A 52 0.57 -3.02 1.25
CA THR A 52 1.76 -3.07 2.12
C THR A 52 1.42 -2.99 3.60
N GLU A 53 0.13 -3.20 3.91
CA GLU A 53 -0.37 -3.33 5.29
C GLU A 53 0.10 -2.18 6.20
N GLY A 54 -0.14 -0.94 5.74
CA GLY A 54 0.13 0.30 6.47
C GLY A 54 1.36 1.09 6.02
N PHE A 55 1.98 0.73 4.89
CA PHE A 55 3.13 1.45 4.33
C PHE A 55 2.84 2.06 2.94
N GLU A 56 1.56 2.07 2.50
CA GLU A 56 1.13 2.46 1.16
C GLU A 56 1.58 3.88 0.79
N TYR A 57 1.45 4.84 1.71
CA TYR A 57 1.84 6.23 1.45
C TYR A 57 3.35 6.37 1.22
N ASN A 58 4.16 5.66 2.00
CA ASN A 58 5.62 5.65 1.81
C ASN A 58 6.01 4.95 0.52
N ALA A 59 5.33 3.85 0.16
CA ALA A 59 5.55 3.15 -1.09
C ALA A 59 5.25 4.06 -2.29
N ILE A 60 4.14 4.80 -2.27
CA ILE A 60 3.82 5.79 -3.31
C ILE A 60 4.90 6.88 -3.38
N LYS A 61 5.32 7.43 -2.25
CA LYS A 61 6.37 8.47 -2.23
C LYS A 61 7.72 7.96 -2.74
N SER A 62 8.01 6.67 -2.57
CA SER A 62 9.26 6.07 -3.05
C SER A 62 9.38 6.03 -4.58
N VAL A 63 8.29 6.28 -5.29
CA VAL A 63 8.28 6.42 -6.77
C VAL A 63 8.97 7.71 -7.22
N GLY A 64 9.02 8.73 -6.37
CA GLY A 64 9.67 10.00 -6.67
C GLY A 64 9.12 10.68 -7.93
N SER A 65 10.04 11.16 -8.78
CA SER A 65 9.69 11.78 -10.07
C SER A 65 9.14 10.78 -11.10
N ARG A 66 9.43 9.49 -10.91
CA ARG A 66 8.96 8.43 -11.83
C ARG A 66 7.45 8.19 -11.74
N ILE A 67 6.75 8.85 -10.80
CA ILE A 67 5.29 8.75 -10.65
C ILE A 67 4.54 9.16 -11.93
N TYR A 68 5.12 10.03 -12.74
CA TYR A 68 4.54 10.46 -14.02
C TYR A 68 4.62 9.38 -15.11
N ASP A 69 5.45 8.35 -14.90
CA ASP A 69 5.59 7.20 -15.80
C ASP A 69 4.60 6.07 -15.48
N ILE A 70 3.73 6.26 -14.48
CA ILE A 70 2.73 5.28 -14.06
C ILE A 70 1.35 5.68 -14.58
N LYS A 71 0.69 4.74 -15.27
CA LYS A 71 -0.65 4.95 -15.82
C LYS A 71 -1.74 4.78 -14.76
N LEU A 72 -1.70 3.68 -14.00
CA LEU A 72 -2.70 3.34 -12.99
C LEU A 72 -2.02 3.05 -11.64
N ILE A 73 -2.63 3.52 -10.56
CA ILE A 73 -2.23 3.15 -9.18
C ILE A 73 -3.42 2.53 -8.48
N HIS A 74 -3.26 1.32 -7.98
CA HIS A 74 -4.24 0.57 -7.23
C HIS A 74 -3.75 0.38 -5.80
N ILE A 75 -4.52 0.82 -4.81
CA ILE A 75 -4.16 0.71 -3.39
C ILE A 75 -5.28 0.10 -2.57
N GLU A 76 -4.94 -0.74 -1.60
CA GLU A 76 -5.83 -1.11 -0.50
C GLU A 76 -5.59 -0.17 0.69
N HIS A 77 -6.67 0.33 1.31
CA HIS A 77 -6.60 1.19 2.49
C HIS A 77 -7.51 0.69 3.58
N HIS A 78 -6.95 0.44 4.76
CA HIS A 78 -7.66 0.04 5.97
C HIS A 78 -8.11 1.24 6.79
N PHE A 79 -9.36 1.22 7.28
CA PHE A 79 -9.95 2.28 8.10
C PHE A 79 -10.05 1.91 9.58
N ASP A 80 -9.58 0.74 9.94
CA ASP A 80 -9.58 0.29 11.33
C ASP A 80 -8.18 0.38 11.95
N ASP A 81 -8.13 0.05 13.26
CA ASP A 81 -6.89 0.03 14.03
C ASP A 81 -6.09 -1.27 13.87
N MET A 82 -6.49 -2.15 12.95
CA MET A 82 -5.79 -3.41 12.72
C MET A 82 -4.39 -3.17 12.15
N ILE A 83 -4.27 -2.12 11.33
CA ILE A 83 -3.02 -1.72 10.69
C ILE A 83 -2.55 -0.40 11.29
N ILE A 84 -1.32 -0.39 11.82
CA ILE A 84 -0.70 0.84 12.33
C ILE A 84 -0.12 1.61 11.16
N LYS A 85 -0.58 2.84 11.00
CA LYS A 85 -0.11 3.77 9.97
C LYS A 85 -0.08 5.20 10.52
N ASN A 86 0.81 6.01 10.00
CA ASN A 86 1.00 7.41 10.37
C ASN A 86 0.51 8.39 9.29
N TYR A 87 -0.42 7.95 8.46
CA TYR A 87 -1.04 8.73 7.39
C TYR A 87 -2.52 8.36 7.28
N THR A 88 -3.27 9.20 6.61
CA THR A 88 -4.70 9.02 6.29
C THR A 88 -4.89 8.74 4.80
N LEU A 89 -6.09 8.31 4.42
CA LEU A 89 -6.45 8.23 3.00
C LEU A 89 -6.42 9.61 2.33
N SER A 90 -6.75 10.67 3.08
CA SER A 90 -6.72 12.04 2.56
C SER A 90 -5.31 12.43 2.12
N ASP A 91 -4.29 12.06 2.88
CA ASP A 91 -2.89 12.34 2.53
C ASP A 91 -2.50 11.67 1.22
N ILE A 92 -2.90 10.41 1.02
CA ILE A 92 -2.68 9.70 -0.24
C ILE A 92 -3.43 10.38 -1.39
N HIS A 93 -4.70 10.69 -1.16
CA HIS A 93 -5.56 11.28 -2.18
C HIS A 93 -5.03 12.64 -2.64
N GLU A 94 -4.68 13.51 -1.71
CA GLU A 94 -4.13 14.83 -2.00
C GLU A 94 -2.78 14.75 -2.72
N TYR A 95 -1.89 13.88 -2.25
CA TYR A 95 -0.60 13.64 -2.92
C TYR A 95 -0.78 13.20 -4.36
N LEU A 96 -1.63 12.19 -4.62
CA LEU A 96 -1.88 11.69 -5.98
C LEU A 96 -2.58 12.72 -6.86
N LYS A 97 -3.54 13.47 -6.31
CA LYS A 97 -4.19 14.59 -7.01
C LYS A 97 -3.19 15.64 -7.46
N ASN A 98 -2.25 16.03 -6.58
CA ASN A 98 -1.19 17.00 -6.90
C ASN A 98 -0.19 16.47 -7.95
N LYS A 99 -0.13 15.14 -8.14
CA LYS A 99 0.66 14.48 -9.19
C LYS A 99 -0.13 14.20 -10.48
N GLY A 100 -1.35 14.72 -10.58
CA GLY A 100 -2.17 14.60 -11.79
C GLY A 100 -3.02 13.34 -11.89
N PHE A 101 -3.15 12.59 -10.79
CA PHE A 101 -4.04 11.43 -10.75
C PHE A 101 -5.46 11.82 -10.35
N ILE A 102 -6.44 11.11 -10.92
CA ILE A 102 -7.83 11.17 -10.51
C ILE A 102 -8.24 9.84 -9.89
N LYS A 103 -9.04 9.90 -8.84
CA LYS A 103 -9.68 8.71 -8.29
C LYS A 103 -10.77 8.24 -9.24
N PHE A 104 -10.61 7.03 -9.78
CA PHE A 104 -11.53 6.46 -10.77
C PHE A 104 -12.64 5.66 -10.10
N PHE A 105 -12.31 4.71 -9.23
CA PHE A 105 -13.31 3.97 -8.47
C PHE A 105 -12.83 3.61 -7.06
N LYS A 106 -13.81 3.16 -6.25
CA LYS A 106 -13.65 2.65 -4.90
C LYS A 106 -14.49 1.39 -4.76
N ILE A 107 -13.86 0.31 -4.28
CA ILE A 107 -14.54 -0.95 -3.97
C ILE A 107 -14.39 -1.25 -2.49
N LYS A 108 -15.50 -1.61 -1.83
CA LYS A 108 -15.49 -2.09 -0.45
C LYS A 108 -15.19 -3.59 -0.42
N ILE A 109 -14.21 -4.00 0.36
CA ILE A 109 -13.96 -5.42 0.61
C ILE A 109 -14.99 -5.93 1.62
N LYS A 110 -15.72 -6.99 1.25
CA LYS A 110 -16.74 -7.60 2.12
C LYS A 110 -16.09 -8.06 3.44
N PHE A 111 -16.81 -7.84 4.54
CA PHE A 111 -16.42 -8.24 5.91
C PHE A 111 -15.15 -7.58 6.45
N ARG A 112 -14.54 -6.63 5.73
CA ARG A 112 -13.39 -5.86 6.19
C ARG A 112 -13.72 -4.36 6.25
N LYS A 113 -13.00 -3.63 7.09
CA LYS A 113 -13.01 -2.15 7.10
C LYS A 113 -11.92 -1.62 6.17
N SER A 114 -11.75 -2.27 5.02
CA SER A 114 -10.81 -1.87 3.98
C SER A 114 -11.53 -1.61 2.67
N PHE A 115 -10.92 -0.77 1.87
CA PHE A 115 -11.40 -0.42 0.53
C PHE A 115 -10.22 -0.42 -0.44
N GLU A 116 -10.51 -0.83 -1.65
CA GLU A 116 -9.61 -0.68 -2.79
C GLU A 116 -9.93 0.59 -3.56
N TYR A 117 -8.90 1.29 -3.97
CA TYR A 117 -8.97 2.52 -4.75
C TYR A 117 -8.13 2.40 -6.00
N LEU A 118 -8.70 2.77 -7.14
CA LEU A 118 -7.96 2.93 -8.39
C LEU A 118 -7.84 4.42 -8.73
N TYR A 119 -6.62 4.82 -9.06
CA TYR A 119 -6.30 6.15 -9.54
C TYR A 119 -5.73 6.07 -10.95
N ILE A 120 -6.16 7.00 -11.80
CA ILE A 120 -5.74 7.11 -13.20
C ILE A 120 -4.91 8.39 -13.37
N ASN A 121 -3.77 8.27 -14.00
CA ASN A 121 -2.97 9.42 -14.39
C ASN A 121 -3.61 10.12 -15.61
N LYS A 122 -3.97 11.39 -15.45
CA LYS A 122 -4.61 12.21 -16.50
C LYS A 122 -3.77 12.38 -17.78
N ASN A 123 -2.45 12.25 -17.65
CA ASN A 123 -1.54 12.45 -18.76
C ASN A 123 -1.45 11.24 -19.71
N PHE A 124 -2.05 10.11 -19.33
CA PHE A 124 -2.16 8.95 -20.22
C PHE A 124 -3.52 8.98 -20.92
N LYS A 125 -3.49 8.96 -22.24
CA LYS A 125 -4.71 8.72 -23.02
C LYS A 125 -5.18 7.30 -22.77
N ILE A 126 -6.43 7.14 -22.34
CA ILE A 126 -7.12 5.86 -22.18
C ILE A 126 -7.76 5.52 -23.51
#